data_db89f81f75f20c71ec04580317f78806
#
_entry.id   db89f81f75f20c71ec04580317f78806
#
_cell.length_a   1.000
_cell.length_b   1.000
_cell.length_c   1.000
_cell.angle_alpha   90.00
_cell.angle_beta   90.00
_cell.angle_gamma   90.00
#
_symmetry.space_group_name_H-M   'P 1'
#
loop_
_entity.id
_entity.type
_entity.pdbx_description
1 polymer ?
#
loop_
_entity_poly.entity_id
_entity_poly.type
_entity_poly.pdbx_seq_one_letter_code
_entity_poly.pdbx_strand_id
1 'polypeptide(L)'
;MASNLIILITGANTGLGFETVKSLCQSSKAYTVLLGGRSTDKANAATKEVQTEFPKSPSVITTVQVDIEDDNSISQAFEHVAIQYGRLDVLVNNAGKGTEYCLKTAQG
;
A
#
# COMPACT_ATOMS: atom_id res chain seq x y z
N MET A 1 -22.09 3.87 5.75
CA MET A 1 -20.77 4.23 6.14
C MET A 1 -19.83 4.22 4.94
N ALA A 2 -19.11 5.31 4.75
CA ALA A 2 -18.23 5.41 3.60
C ALA A 2 -17.06 4.43 3.73
N SER A 3 -16.73 3.76 2.63
CA SER A 3 -15.56 2.90 2.58
C SER A 3 -14.34 3.74 2.24
N ASN A 4 -13.27 3.50 2.95
CA ASN A 4 -12.00 4.13 2.62
C ASN A 4 -11.44 3.53 1.34
N LEU A 5 -10.79 4.36 0.53
CA LEU A 5 -10.07 3.85 -0.63
C LEU A 5 -8.96 2.92 -0.17
N ILE A 6 -8.83 1.81 -0.87
CA ILE A 6 -7.80 0.82 -0.57
C ILE A 6 -6.68 0.99 -1.58
N ILE A 7 -5.52 1.39 -1.10
CA ILE A 7 -4.40 1.81 -1.93
C ILE A 7 -3.19 0.94 -1.62
N LEU A 8 -2.71 0.21 -2.63
CA LEU A 8 -1.49 -0.59 -2.49
C LEU A 8 -0.35 0.14 -3.19
N ILE A 9 0.74 0.37 -2.47
CA ILE A 9 1.90 1.04 -3.01
C ILE A 9 3.07 0.08 -2.93
N THR A 10 3.60 -0.32 -4.09
CA THR A 10 4.73 -1.24 -4.14
C THR A 10 6.04 -0.48 -3.95
N GLY A 11 7.07 -1.16 -3.44
CA GLY A 11 8.35 -0.55 -3.17
C GLY A 11 8.24 0.61 -2.20
N ALA A 12 7.35 0.50 -1.23
CA ALA A 12 6.97 1.63 -0.39
C ALA A 12 7.79 1.76 0.88
N ASN A 13 8.75 0.88 1.08
CA ASN A 13 9.58 0.95 2.29
C ASN A 13 10.71 1.97 2.18
N THR A 14 10.97 2.52 1.00
CA THR A 14 11.98 3.56 0.79
C THR A 14 11.57 4.48 -0.35
N GLY A 15 12.25 5.63 -0.44
CA GLY A 15 12.15 6.52 -1.58
C GLY A 15 10.77 7.11 -1.79
N LEU A 16 10.41 7.29 -3.06
CA LEU A 16 9.16 7.95 -3.43
C LEU A 16 7.92 7.19 -2.93
N GLY A 17 8.00 5.86 -2.92
CA GLY A 17 6.87 5.07 -2.41
C GLY A 17 6.62 5.35 -0.94
N PHE A 18 7.68 5.42 -0.15
CA PHE A 18 7.57 5.73 1.27
C PHE A 18 7.01 7.13 1.49
N GLU A 19 7.48 8.11 0.70
CA GLU A 19 6.97 9.48 0.79
C GLU A 19 5.49 9.55 0.41
N THR A 20 5.07 8.75 -0.57
CA THR A 20 3.67 8.68 -0.97
C THR A 20 2.81 8.16 0.18
N VAL A 21 3.27 7.11 0.87
CA VAL A 21 2.57 6.57 2.02
C VAL A 21 2.42 7.64 3.10
N LYS A 22 3.49 8.37 3.37
CA LYS A 22 3.47 9.42 4.38
C LYS A 22 2.50 10.54 3.99
N SER A 23 2.49 10.92 2.72
CA SER A 23 1.57 11.96 2.24
C SER A 23 0.11 11.55 2.44
N LEU A 24 -0.21 10.29 2.16
CA LEU A 24 -1.57 9.80 2.36
C LEU A 24 -1.93 9.81 3.84
N CYS A 25 -1.00 9.42 4.70
CA CYS A 25 -1.26 9.40 6.14
C CYS A 25 -1.36 10.79 6.73
N GLN A 26 -0.75 11.78 6.11
CA GLN A 26 -0.86 13.18 6.53
C GLN A 26 -2.20 13.80 6.19
N SER A 27 -2.89 13.24 5.20
CA SER A 27 -4.15 13.79 4.73
C SER A 27 -5.22 13.70 5.81
N SER A 28 -6.14 14.64 5.80
CA SER A 28 -7.30 14.59 6.69
C SER A 28 -8.32 13.53 6.25
N LYS A 29 -8.19 13.04 5.02
CA LYS A 29 -9.03 11.93 4.54
C LYS A 29 -8.50 10.61 5.06
N ALA A 30 -9.41 9.68 5.31
CA ALA A 30 -9.05 8.35 5.77
C ALA A 30 -8.88 7.42 4.58
N TYR A 31 -7.71 6.79 4.50
CA TYR A 31 -7.40 5.80 3.47
C TYR A 31 -7.01 4.49 4.14
N THR A 32 -7.18 3.38 3.42
CA THR A 32 -6.55 2.13 3.81
C THR A 32 -5.31 1.98 2.94
N VAL A 33 -4.15 2.18 3.55
CA VAL A 33 -2.87 2.21 2.84
C VAL A 33 -2.16 0.89 3.06
N LEU A 34 -1.87 0.20 1.96
CA LEU A 34 -1.15 -1.06 2.01
C LEU A 34 0.28 -0.79 1.56
N LEU A 35 1.20 -0.80 2.53
CA LEU A 35 2.61 -0.53 2.29
C LEU A 35 3.27 -1.80 1.78
N GLY A 36 3.52 -1.85 0.48
CA GLY A 36 4.06 -3.02 -0.18
C GLY A 36 5.57 -3.00 -0.26
N GLY A 37 6.19 -4.12 0.10
CA GLY A 37 7.63 -4.26 0.02
C GLY A 37 8.01 -5.70 -0.19
N ARG A 38 9.16 -5.91 -0.80
CA ARG A 38 9.69 -7.24 -1.05
C ARG A 38 10.09 -7.93 0.25
N SER A 39 10.70 -7.19 1.15
CA SER A 39 11.12 -7.70 2.46
C SER A 39 10.07 -7.35 3.50
N THR A 40 9.48 -8.36 4.11
CA THR A 40 8.47 -8.15 5.15
C THR A 40 9.05 -7.36 6.33
N ASP A 41 10.29 -7.68 6.72
CA ASP A 41 10.93 -7.00 7.86
C ASP A 41 11.10 -5.52 7.59
N LYS A 42 11.59 -5.17 6.40
CA LYS A 42 11.80 -3.77 6.05
C LYS A 42 10.48 -3.04 5.88
N ALA A 43 9.49 -3.71 5.29
CA ALA A 43 8.18 -3.11 5.11
C ALA A 43 7.49 -2.89 6.46
N ASN A 44 7.62 -3.83 7.38
CA ASN A 44 7.06 -3.66 8.72
C ASN A 44 7.72 -2.51 9.46
N ALA A 45 9.03 -2.37 9.32
CA ALA A 45 9.76 -1.26 9.95
C ALA A 45 9.28 0.08 9.39
N ALA A 46 9.06 0.15 8.08
CA ALA A 46 8.57 1.38 7.45
C ALA A 46 7.14 1.69 7.91
N THR A 47 6.28 0.68 7.98
CA THR A 47 4.91 0.86 8.46
C THR A 47 4.91 1.42 9.87
N LYS A 48 5.75 0.85 10.73
CA LYS A 48 5.84 1.29 12.12
C LYS A 48 6.34 2.72 12.21
N GLU A 49 7.29 3.08 11.36
CA GLU A 49 7.83 4.44 11.34
C GLU A 49 6.74 5.44 10.98
N VAL A 50 5.92 5.14 9.97
CA VAL A 50 4.82 6.01 9.58
C VAL A 50 3.79 6.13 10.68
N GLN A 51 3.43 5.01 11.30
CA GLN A 51 2.47 5.01 12.41
C GLN A 51 2.97 5.86 13.57
N THR A 52 4.27 5.81 13.84
CA THR A 52 4.87 6.59 14.92
C THR A 52 4.90 8.08 14.57
N GLU A 53 5.16 8.40 13.31
CA GLU A 53 5.23 9.79 12.86
C GLU A 53 3.86 10.45 12.81
N PHE A 54 2.83 9.68 12.45
CA PHE A 54 1.46 10.20 12.29
C PHE A 54 0.48 9.43 13.16
N PRO A 55 0.63 9.50 14.50
CA PRO A 55 -0.20 8.68 15.39
C PRO A 55 -1.68 9.06 15.39
N LYS A 56 -2.01 10.25 14.90
CA LYS A 56 -3.39 10.73 14.87
C LYS A 56 -4.00 10.65 13.48
N SER A 57 -3.30 10.03 12.53
CA SER A 57 -3.81 9.90 11.17
C SER A 57 -5.11 9.10 11.17
N PRO A 58 -6.13 9.54 10.41
CA PRO A 58 -7.35 8.75 10.27
C PRO A 58 -7.16 7.54 9.35
N SER A 59 -6.04 7.47 8.63
CA SER A 59 -5.76 6.38 7.72
C SER A 59 -5.26 5.16 8.46
N VAL A 60 -5.61 3.97 7.92
CA VAL A 60 -5.10 2.70 8.40
C VAL A 60 -3.95 2.31 7.49
N ILE A 61 -2.82 1.90 8.08
CA ILE A 61 -1.67 1.46 7.31
C ILE A 61 -1.32 0.03 7.70
N THR A 62 -1.10 -0.81 6.71
CA THR A 62 -0.82 -2.23 6.89
C THR A 62 0.28 -2.64 5.91
N THR A 63 1.11 -3.58 6.32
CA THR A 63 2.17 -4.11 5.47
C THR A 63 1.64 -5.22 4.58
N VAL A 64 2.05 -5.21 3.31
CA VAL A 64 1.78 -6.30 2.37
C VAL A 64 3.11 -6.70 1.74
N GLN A 65 3.43 -7.99 1.79
CA GLN A 65 4.62 -8.47 1.10
C GLN A 65 4.32 -8.63 -0.38
N VAL A 66 5.09 -7.96 -1.21
CA VAL A 66 4.94 -8.09 -2.65
C VAL A 66 6.29 -7.84 -3.32
N ASP A 67 6.72 -8.81 -4.13
CA ASP A 67 7.92 -8.69 -4.95
C ASP A 67 7.46 -8.59 -6.39
N ILE A 68 7.61 -7.40 -6.98
CA ILE A 68 7.09 -7.17 -8.34
C ILE A 68 7.87 -7.90 -9.42
N GLU A 69 9.02 -8.47 -9.08
CA GLU A 69 9.79 -9.28 -10.02
C GLU A 69 9.34 -10.74 -10.01
N ASP A 70 8.43 -11.08 -9.13
CA ASP A 70 7.91 -12.44 -8.97
C ASP A 70 6.40 -12.42 -9.20
N ASP A 71 5.98 -13.00 -10.33
CA ASP A 71 4.55 -13.00 -10.69
C ASP A 71 3.70 -13.72 -9.65
N ASN A 72 4.24 -14.75 -9.02
CA ASN A 72 3.52 -15.46 -7.97
C ASN A 72 3.30 -14.58 -6.76
N SER A 73 4.31 -13.78 -6.39
CA SER A 73 4.20 -12.85 -5.28
C SER A 73 3.13 -11.81 -5.55
N ILE A 74 3.10 -11.27 -6.78
CA ILE A 74 2.09 -10.29 -7.17
C ILE A 74 0.69 -10.88 -7.08
N SER A 75 0.51 -12.09 -7.62
CA SER A 75 -0.80 -12.77 -7.59
C SER A 75 -1.24 -13.02 -6.15
N GLN A 76 -0.32 -13.48 -5.31
CA GLN A 76 -0.64 -13.75 -3.91
C GLN A 76 -1.01 -12.48 -3.16
N ALA A 77 -0.31 -11.38 -3.44
CA ALA A 77 -0.61 -10.11 -2.79
C ALA A 77 -2.00 -9.61 -3.18
N PHE A 78 -2.34 -9.68 -4.47
CA PHE A 78 -3.66 -9.27 -4.95
C PHE A 78 -4.76 -10.16 -4.36
N GLU A 79 -4.52 -11.46 -4.30
CA GLU A 79 -5.49 -12.39 -3.72
C GLU A 79 -5.70 -12.08 -2.24
N HIS A 80 -4.62 -11.84 -1.52
CA HIS A 80 -4.69 -11.49 -0.10
C HIS A 80 -5.51 -10.22 0.11
N VAL A 81 -5.28 -9.21 -0.71
CA VAL A 81 -6.03 -7.95 -0.62
C VAL A 81 -7.49 -8.18 -0.95
N ALA A 82 -7.78 -8.98 -1.98
CA ALA A 82 -9.15 -9.26 -2.36
C ALA A 82 -9.91 -10.00 -1.27
N ILE A 83 -9.24 -10.96 -0.62
CA ILE A 83 -9.88 -11.73 0.45
C ILE A 83 -10.12 -10.85 1.67
N GLN A 84 -9.14 -10.04 2.04
CA GLN A 84 -9.21 -9.28 3.28
C GLN A 84 -10.06 -8.02 3.16
N TYR A 85 -10.02 -7.37 2.02
CA TYR A 85 -10.68 -6.06 1.84
C TYR A 85 -11.81 -6.09 0.82
N GLY A 86 -11.89 -7.13 0.02
CA GLY A 86 -12.93 -7.26 -1.00
C GLY A 86 -12.64 -6.51 -2.29
N ARG A 87 -11.65 -5.63 -2.30
CA ARG A 87 -11.30 -4.86 -3.50
C ARG A 87 -9.96 -4.19 -3.33
N LEU A 88 -9.44 -3.68 -4.44
CA LEU A 88 -8.29 -2.79 -4.46
C LEU A 88 -8.65 -1.62 -5.36
N ASP A 89 -8.65 -0.42 -4.80
CA ASP A 89 -9.10 0.75 -5.55
C ASP A 89 -7.98 1.40 -6.37
N VAL A 90 -6.78 1.47 -5.80
CA VAL A 90 -5.66 2.13 -6.45
C VAL A 90 -4.40 1.30 -6.25
N LEU A 91 -3.67 1.10 -7.33
CA LEU A 91 -2.36 0.48 -7.28
C LEU A 91 -1.32 1.51 -7.73
N VAL A 92 -0.38 1.82 -6.86
CA VAL A 92 0.75 2.67 -7.19
C VAL A 92 1.97 1.77 -7.32
N ASN A 93 2.40 1.55 -8.55
CA ASN A 93 3.54 0.68 -8.82
C ASN A 93 4.81 1.50 -8.82
N ASN A 94 5.47 1.53 -7.69
CA ASN A 94 6.67 2.34 -7.49
C ASN A 94 7.95 1.51 -7.44
N ALA A 95 7.83 0.19 -7.39
CA ALA A 95 8.99 -0.67 -7.19
C ALA A 95 9.78 -0.93 -8.46
N GLY A 96 9.23 -0.61 -9.62
CA GLY A 96 9.89 -0.83 -10.89
C GLY A 96 10.59 0.41 -11.40
N LYS A 97 10.77 0.44 -12.71
CA LYS A 97 11.34 1.58 -13.39
C LYS A 97 10.26 2.62 -13.64
N GLY A 98 10.31 3.70 -12.93
CA GLY A 98 9.29 4.73 -13.03
C GLY A 98 8.10 4.41 -12.16
N THR A 99 7.14 5.31 -12.16
CA THR A 99 5.96 5.22 -11.33
C THR A 99 4.72 5.12 -12.19
N GLU A 100 3.88 4.15 -11.92
CA GLU A 100 2.64 3.96 -12.64
C GLU A 100 1.47 3.95 -11.67
N TYR A 101 0.36 4.50 -12.12
CA TYR A 101 -0.87 4.54 -11.34
C TYR A 101 -1.96 3.80 -12.08
N CYS A 102 -2.62 2.89 -11.40
CA CYS A 102 -3.73 2.15 -11.95
C CYS A 102 -4.91 2.19 -11.00
N LEU A 103 -6.07 2.57 -11.52
CA LEU A 103 -7.31 2.45 -10.76
C LEU A 103 -7.91 1.08 -11.05
N LYS A 104 -8.20 0.35 -10.00
CA LYS A 104 -8.80 -0.97 -10.09
C LYS A 104 -10.02 -1.04 -9.22
N THR A 105 -11.05 -1.68 -9.73
CA THR A 105 -12.23 -1.98 -8.93
C THR A 105 -12.39 -3.48 -8.82
N ALA A 106 -13.22 -3.90 -7.88
CA ALA A 106 -13.44 -5.33 -7.67
C ALA A 106 -14.06 -6.01 -8.89
N GLN A 107 -14.74 -5.26 -9.72
CA GLN A 107 -15.36 -5.80 -10.93
C GLN A 107 -14.45 -5.71 -12.14
N GLY A 108 -13.42 -4.94 -12.09
CA GLY A 108 -12.64 -4.63 -13.25
C GLY A 108 -11.42 -5.37 -13.42
#